data_ea239b77208482db53ca56cbafb70272
#
_entry.id   ea239b77208482db53ca56cbafb70272
#
_cell.length_a   1.000
_cell.length_b   1.000
_cell.length_c   1.000
_cell.angle_alpha   90.00
_cell.angle_beta   90.00
_cell.angle_gamma   90.00
#
_symmetry.space_group_name_H-M   'P 1'
#
loop_
_entity.id
_entity.type
_entity.pdbx_description
1 polymer ?
#
loop_
_entity_poly.entity_id
_entity_poly.type
_entity_poly.pdbx_seq_one_letter_code
_entity_poly.pdbx_strand_id
1 'polypeptide(L)'
;MRKNLSTKFLNWRNGMLLSMLFATGACTKSSTPDNGGPNAITAFSFQTAGNQIPVSSQASIQGSNIALFLPPGTNTGALIATFSVSGNATVTVNGVAQTSGVTPNDFTSPVTYTVNTTGSAPKTFSVSVTTGIQAIDQNVTAFMTQYNIPGMAIAITLNDKLVYANAYGKASVENNQAVTTQSLFRISSLSKQITSVAIMRLLDQGKLSLDQTVFGTGSILGNTYGAQPYGPGITNITVGELLHHTGGGWPDDSTDPFGSNFSYTIPQLMNWGLNNVPLLDTIPGRSYHYSHFGYTVLGRVIEKITGLSYIQAVQQLVLQPSGISDMQIAGNTLAARLPNEVEYYGQNNEDPYYIPVSRMDAAGGWVASATDLARFLAHVDGMSNLTILSPGAVKAMTTGSYANPKYGCGWELNQFNIFHHGNWPGTGSSQAITTQNGNFNYVILANTGSNDPNFSGNMDNIFWNAIGNIQTWPGYDLFQ
;
A
#
# COMPACT_ATOMS: atom_id res chain seq x y z
N MET A 1 -60.73 -13.64 3.78
CA MET A 1 -61.35 -12.31 3.65
C MET A 1 -60.44 -11.43 2.83
N ARG A 2 -60.95 -11.02 1.66
CA ARG A 2 -60.30 -10.11 0.72
C ARG A 2 -60.27 -8.68 1.28
N LYS A 3 -59.22 -7.87 1.01
CA LYS A 3 -59.39 -6.49 0.58
C LYS A 3 -58.13 -6.02 -0.18
N ASN A 4 -58.32 -5.78 -1.48
CA ASN A 4 -57.50 -4.97 -2.40
C ASN A 4 -57.62 -3.50 -2.05
N LEU A 5 -56.57 -2.73 -2.43
CA LEU A 5 -56.65 -1.31 -2.89
C LEU A 5 -55.27 -0.99 -3.48
N SER A 6 -55.12 -1.00 -4.75
CA SER A 6 -55.29 -0.11 -5.91
C SER A 6 -54.43 1.18 -5.86
N THR A 7 -53.43 1.19 -6.71
CA THR A 7 -52.87 2.21 -7.61
C THR A 7 -53.35 3.67 -7.49
N LYS A 8 -52.38 4.62 -7.52
CA LYS A 8 -52.51 5.88 -8.27
C LYS A 8 -51.18 6.34 -8.85
N PHE A 9 -51.08 6.25 -10.18
CA PHE A 9 -50.22 7.04 -11.04
C PHE A 9 -50.65 8.48 -11.01
N LEU A 10 -49.73 9.44 -10.99
CA LEU A 10 -50.01 10.80 -11.46
C LEU A 10 -48.84 11.32 -12.29
N ASN A 11 -49.06 11.34 -13.60
CA ASN A 11 -48.33 12.15 -14.59
C ASN A 11 -48.62 13.62 -14.36
N TRP A 12 -47.61 14.49 -14.43
CA TRP A 12 -47.79 15.86 -14.83
C TRP A 12 -46.74 16.29 -15.84
N ARG A 13 -47.20 16.62 -17.00
CA ARG A 13 -46.49 17.25 -18.11
C ARG A 13 -46.92 18.71 -18.19
N ASN A 14 -45.95 19.56 -18.55
CA ASN A 14 -46.03 20.87 -19.22
C ASN A 14 -46.53 22.09 -18.42
N GLY A 15 -45.67 23.11 -18.36
CA GLY A 15 -46.00 24.52 -18.10
C GLY A 15 -44.82 25.42 -18.49
N MET A 16 -45.03 26.15 -19.52
CA MET A 16 -44.19 27.08 -20.30
C MET A 16 -43.56 28.25 -19.52
N LEU A 17 -42.38 28.62 -19.98
CA LEU A 17 -41.77 29.98 -20.14
C LEU A 17 -42.27 31.13 -19.26
N LEU A 18 -41.32 31.76 -18.53
CA LEU A 18 -41.15 33.22 -18.65
C LEU A 18 -39.69 33.61 -18.35
N SER A 19 -39.07 34.24 -19.33
CA SER A 19 -37.74 34.84 -19.30
C SER A 19 -37.72 36.08 -18.42
N MET A 20 -36.75 36.18 -17.49
CA MET A 20 -36.25 37.48 -17.03
C MET A 20 -34.72 37.41 -16.94
N LEU A 21 -34.09 38.12 -17.90
CA LEU A 21 -32.69 38.53 -17.83
C LEU A 21 -32.51 39.45 -16.63
N PHE A 22 -31.69 39.06 -15.68
CA PHE A 22 -30.89 39.97 -14.88
C PHE A 22 -29.42 39.61 -15.06
N ALA A 23 -28.75 40.37 -15.91
CA ALA A 23 -27.31 40.42 -16.01
C ALA A 23 -26.79 41.19 -14.78
N THR A 24 -26.33 40.46 -13.79
CA THR A 24 -25.37 40.98 -12.81
C THR A 24 -24.04 40.30 -13.11
N GLY A 25 -23.17 41.03 -13.81
CA GLY A 25 -21.77 40.66 -13.99
C GLY A 25 -21.05 40.58 -12.65
N ALA A 26 -20.99 39.39 -12.06
CA ALA A 26 -20.00 39.07 -11.09
C ALA A 26 -18.74 38.65 -11.87
N CYS A 27 -17.81 39.60 -12.07
CA CYS A 27 -16.43 39.29 -12.37
C CYS A 27 -15.89 38.39 -11.24
N THR A 28 -15.96 37.11 -11.43
CA THR A 28 -15.05 36.20 -10.72
C THR A 28 -13.65 36.50 -11.27
N LYS A 29 -12.90 37.35 -10.56
CA LYS A 29 -11.46 37.43 -10.75
C LYS A 29 -10.94 36.00 -10.54
N SER A 30 -10.64 35.31 -11.63
CA SER A 30 -9.68 34.26 -11.66
C SER A 30 -8.39 34.85 -11.05
N SER A 31 -8.07 34.49 -9.83
CA SER A 31 -6.80 34.84 -9.22
C SER A 31 -5.72 33.99 -9.90
N THR A 32 -5.20 34.46 -11.03
CA THR A 32 -3.89 34.09 -11.48
C THR A 32 -2.93 34.40 -10.31
N PRO A 33 -2.03 33.49 -9.93
CA PRO A 33 -1.03 33.78 -8.91
C PRO A 33 -0.27 35.05 -9.35
N ASP A 34 -0.34 36.12 -8.54
CA ASP A 34 0.41 37.36 -8.80
C ASP A 34 1.88 37.14 -8.45
N ASN A 35 2.57 36.38 -9.32
CA ASN A 35 4.00 36.06 -9.19
C ASN A 35 4.88 36.99 -10.04
N GLY A 36 4.37 38.12 -10.55
CA GLY A 36 5.07 38.93 -11.55
C GLY A 36 5.34 40.39 -11.20
N GLY A 37 5.04 40.85 -10.01
CA GLY A 37 5.36 42.22 -9.57
C GLY A 37 6.86 42.42 -9.30
N PRO A 38 7.35 43.70 -9.24
CA PRO A 38 8.69 43.97 -8.74
C PRO A 38 8.84 43.44 -7.31
N ASN A 39 10.02 42.97 -6.95
CA ASN A 39 10.35 42.37 -5.64
C ASN A 39 9.63 41.05 -5.35
N ALA A 40 9.43 40.16 -6.33
CA ALA A 40 8.85 38.85 -6.11
C ALA A 40 9.93 37.74 -6.00
N ILE A 41 9.72 36.77 -5.09
CA ILE A 41 10.33 35.45 -5.21
C ILE A 41 9.44 34.64 -6.16
N THR A 42 10.00 34.22 -7.30
CA THR A 42 9.26 33.52 -8.36
C THR A 42 9.41 32.01 -8.33
N ALA A 43 10.49 31.53 -7.71
CA ALA A 43 10.70 30.11 -7.41
C ALA A 43 11.47 29.96 -6.10
N PHE A 44 11.21 28.88 -5.38
CA PHE A 44 11.91 28.53 -4.15
C PHE A 44 11.93 27.00 -3.99
N SER A 45 13.09 26.45 -3.63
CA SER A 45 13.26 25.00 -3.51
C SER A 45 14.43 24.66 -2.58
N PHE A 46 14.45 23.44 -2.09
CA PHE A 46 15.67 22.82 -1.56
C PHE A 46 16.10 21.72 -2.54
N GLN A 47 17.36 21.78 -2.98
CA GLN A 47 17.97 20.80 -3.87
C GLN A 47 18.75 19.77 -3.06
N THR A 48 18.87 18.54 -3.57
CA THR A 48 19.73 17.50 -2.96
C THR A 48 21.19 17.96 -2.91
N ALA A 49 21.64 18.65 -3.94
CA ALA A 49 22.95 19.29 -3.95
C ALA A 49 23.03 20.41 -2.89
N GLY A 50 23.97 20.28 -1.96
CA GLY A 50 24.18 21.24 -0.86
C GLY A 50 23.30 21.01 0.38
N ASN A 51 22.30 20.13 0.31
CA ASN A 51 21.46 19.74 1.43
C ASN A 51 21.55 18.21 1.64
N GLN A 52 21.42 17.76 2.88
CA GLN A 52 21.37 16.33 3.20
C GLN A 52 19.91 15.85 3.16
N ILE A 53 19.27 15.95 1.98
CA ILE A 53 17.89 15.52 1.75
C ILE A 53 17.88 14.46 0.63
N PRO A 54 17.04 13.41 0.74
CA PRO A 54 17.00 12.32 -0.23
C PRO A 54 16.39 12.73 -1.57
N VAL A 55 15.55 13.78 -1.58
CA VAL A 55 14.84 14.26 -2.76
C VAL A 55 14.72 15.78 -2.72
N SER A 56 14.83 16.43 -3.91
CA SER A 56 14.59 17.86 -4.03
C SER A 56 13.11 18.21 -3.81
N SER A 57 12.85 19.34 -3.13
CA SER A 57 11.50 19.81 -2.85
C SER A 57 11.28 21.21 -3.41
N GLN A 58 10.13 21.39 -4.06
CA GLN A 58 9.67 22.68 -4.59
C GLN A 58 8.65 23.32 -3.65
N ALA A 59 8.70 24.63 -3.52
CA ALA A 59 7.74 25.37 -2.72
C ALA A 59 6.41 25.62 -3.44
N SER A 60 5.35 25.66 -2.65
CA SER A 60 4.12 26.37 -3.00
C SER A 60 4.28 27.84 -2.61
N ILE A 61 4.08 28.76 -3.54
CA ILE A 61 4.16 30.22 -3.32
C ILE A 61 2.76 30.80 -3.45
N GLN A 62 2.23 31.32 -2.35
CA GLN A 62 0.92 31.95 -2.29
C GLN A 62 1.05 33.37 -1.71
N GLY A 63 1.09 34.38 -2.60
CA GLY A 63 1.32 35.77 -2.21
C GLY A 63 2.69 35.95 -1.56
N SER A 64 2.73 36.22 -0.26
CA SER A 64 3.98 36.35 0.51
C SER A 64 4.30 35.11 1.36
N ASN A 65 3.52 34.07 1.25
CA ASN A 65 3.75 32.80 1.97
C ASN A 65 4.37 31.79 1.03
N ILE A 66 5.47 31.21 1.48
CA ILE A 66 6.24 30.14 0.78
C ILE A 66 6.23 28.93 1.70
N ALA A 67 5.65 27.84 1.25
CA ALA A 67 5.56 26.61 2.04
C ALA A 67 6.21 25.43 1.31
N LEU A 68 7.03 24.66 2.04
CA LEU A 68 7.70 23.46 1.54
C LEU A 68 7.47 22.29 2.49
N PHE A 69 7.39 21.11 1.89
CA PHE A 69 7.48 19.85 2.62
C PHE A 69 8.87 19.23 2.39
N LEU A 70 9.43 18.67 3.44
CA LEU A 70 10.63 17.82 3.39
C LEU A 70 10.32 16.45 4.02
N PRO A 71 11.06 15.41 3.61
CA PRO A 71 10.90 14.08 4.19
C PRO A 71 11.05 14.07 5.71
N PRO A 72 10.37 13.14 6.42
CA PRO A 72 10.53 12.98 7.86
C PRO A 72 11.98 12.82 8.27
N GLY A 73 12.37 13.38 9.43
CA GLY A 73 13.74 13.30 9.95
C GLY A 73 14.74 14.22 9.29
N THR A 74 14.34 15.06 8.32
CA THR A 74 15.23 16.07 7.72
C THR A 74 15.67 17.09 8.76
N ASN A 75 17.01 17.32 8.85
CA ASN A 75 17.55 18.40 9.66
C ASN A 75 17.31 19.74 8.96
N THR A 76 16.51 20.61 9.57
CA THR A 76 16.14 21.91 9.02
C THR A 76 17.01 23.08 9.56
N GLY A 77 17.96 22.79 10.45
CA GLY A 77 18.77 23.83 11.13
C GLY A 77 19.79 24.55 10.23
N ALA A 78 20.09 24.03 9.05
CA ALA A 78 21.10 24.62 8.15
C ALA A 78 20.84 24.29 6.69
N LEU A 79 19.64 24.61 6.17
CA LEU A 79 19.30 24.33 4.78
C LEU A 79 19.69 25.47 3.83
N ILE A 80 20.15 25.10 2.64
CA ILE A 80 20.54 26.02 1.56
C ILE A 80 19.39 26.07 0.54
N ALA A 81 18.73 27.23 0.48
CA ALA A 81 17.64 27.45 -0.46
C ALA A 81 18.13 27.85 -1.85
N THR A 82 17.54 27.27 -2.88
CA THR A 82 17.66 27.73 -4.26
C THR A 82 16.42 28.53 -4.61
N PHE A 83 16.57 29.79 -5.00
CA PHE A 83 15.47 30.69 -5.29
C PHE A 83 15.72 31.55 -6.50
N SER A 84 14.67 32.01 -7.14
CA SER A 84 14.71 33.02 -8.22
C SER A 84 13.87 34.21 -7.79
N VAL A 85 14.29 35.40 -8.21
CA VAL A 85 13.63 36.67 -7.95
C VAL A 85 13.29 37.40 -9.23
N SER A 86 12.31 38.31 -9.20
CA SER A 86 12.00 39.18 -10.33
C SER A 86 13.06 40.27 -10.51
N GLY A 87 13.45 40.54 -11.75
CA GLY A 87 14.39 41.58 -12.10
C GLY A 87 15.77 41.40 -11.43
N ASN A 88 16.41 42.51 -11.11
CA ASN A 88 17.73 42.58 -10.45
C ASN A 88 17.59 42.79 -8.93
N ALA A 89 16.64 42.12 -8.31
CA ALA A 89 16.41 42.24 -6.88
C ALA A 89 17.52 41.57 -6.04
N THR A 90 17.84 42.17 -4.90
CA THR A 90 18.68 41.58 -3.86
C THR A 90 17.79 40.95 -2.77
N VAL A 91 18.27 39.91 -2.13
CA VAL A 91 17.55 39.20 -1.06
C VAL A 91 18.34 39.23 0.23
N THR A 92 17.66 39.47 1.35
CA THR A 92 18.26 39.39 2.68
C THR A 92 17.41 38.58 3.64
N VAL A 93 18.06 37.95 4.62
CA VAL A 93 17.45 37.35 5.80
C VAL A 93 18.06 37.99 7.04
N ASN A 94 17.27 38.62 7.89
CA ASN A 94 17.77 39.38 9.03
C ASN A 94 18.85 40.38 8.68
N GLY A 95 18.76 41.04 7.51
CA GLY A 95 19.75 41.98 7.00
C GLY A 95 20.98 41.36 6.36
N VAL A 96 21.18 40.05 6.42
CA VAL A 96 22.30 39.32 5.79
C VAL A 96 21.95 39.00 4.35
N ALA A 97 22.80 39.36 3.42
CA ALA A 97 22.63 39.08 1.99
C ALA A 97 22.56 37.58 1.72
N GLN A 98 21.64 37.19 0.86
CA GLN A 98 21.37 35.79 0.49
C GLN A 98 21.85 35.54 -0.95
N THR A 99 22.63 34.47 -1.13
CA THR A 99 22.98 33.94 -2.44
C THR A 99 22.27 32.62 -2.66
N SER A 100 21.43 32.56 -3.71
CA SER A 100 20.67 31.36 -4.09
C SER A 100 21.61 30.16 -4.31
N GLY A 101 21.32 29.04 -3.69
CA GLY A 101 22.13 27.82 -3.73
C GLY A 101 23.42 27.84 -2.91
N VAL A 102 23.62 28.85 -2.04
CA VAL A 102 24.88 29.03 -1.30
C VAL A 102 24.67 29.32 0.18
N THR A 103 23.79 30.27 0.52
CA THR A 103 23.65 30.75 1.91
C THR A 103 22.74 29.87 2.72
N PRO A 104 23.21 29.19 3.82
CA PRO A 104 22.41 28.40 4.69
C PRO A 104 21.57 29.27 5.64
N ASN A 105 20.39 28.78 6.00
CA ASN A 105 19.54 29.37 7.04
C ASN A 105 18.93 28.25 7.91
N ASP A 106 18.56 28.63 9.14
CA ASP A 106 17.84 27.77 10.07
C ASP A 106 16.32 27.89 9.83
N PHE A 107 15.72 26.80 9.36
CA PHE A 107 14.29 26.67 9.06
C PHE A 107 13.54 25.86 10.13
N THR A 108 14.08 25.72 11.34
CA THR A 108 13.35 25.14 12.48
C THR A 108 12.13 25.99 12.86
N SER A 109 12.13 27.26 12.44
CA SER A 109 11.02 28.21 12.51
C SER A 109 10.88 28.94 11.18
N PRO A 110 9.73 29.59 10.89
CA PRO A 110 9.55 30.34 9.65
C PRO A 110 10.63 31.41 9.47
N VAL A 111 11.25 31.48 8.29
CA VAL A 111 12.32 32.40 7.92
C VAL A 111 11.76 33.52 7.03
N THR A 112 12.04 34.78 7.38
CA THR A 112 11.60 35.93 6.59
C THR A 112 12.67 36.33 5.57
N TYR A 113 12.36 36.20 4.30
CA TYR A 113 13.16 36.68 3.17
C TYR A 113 12.66 38.05 2.74
N THR A 114 13.55 39.06 2.72
CA THR A 114 13.25 40.42 2.26
C THR A 114 13.87 40.64 0.89
N VAL A 115 13.01 40.97 -0.09
CA VAL A 115 13.42 41.21 -1.49
C VAL A 115 13.42 42.73 -1.72
N ASN A 116 14.54 43.23 -2.21
CA ASN A 116 14.77 44.66 -2.42
C ASN A 116 15.14 44.92 -3.88
N THR A 117 14.47 45.91 -4.50
CA THR A 117 14.81 46.43 -5.83
C THR A 117 14.91 47.96 -5.71
N THR A 118 15.94 48.53 -6.34
CA THR A 118 16.12 50.00 -6.35
C THR A 118 14.85 50.69 -6.87
N GLY A 119 14.36 51.65 -6.12
CA GLY A 119 13.17 52.45 -6.49
C GLY A 119 11.83 51.82 -6.13
N SER A 120 11.77 50.68 -5.44
CA SER A 120 10.57 50.03 -4.96
C SER A 120 10.63 49.77 -3.46
N ALA A 121 9.49 49.77 -2.77
CA ALA A 121 9.43 49.37 -1.37
C ALA A 121 9.81 47.88 -1.21
N PRO A 122 10.58 47.49 -0.19
CA PRO A 122 10.93 46.11 0.08
C PRO A 122 9.70 45.25 0.24
N LYS A 123 9.74 43.98 -0.23
CA LYS A 123 8.68 42.99 -0.01
C LYS A 123 9.22 41.80 0.80
N THR A 124 8.46 41.37 1.80
CA THR A 124 8.83 40.25 2.67
C THR A 124 8.07 38.98 2.29
N PHE A 125 8.73 37.84 2.40
CA PHE A 125 8.18 36.52 2.21
C PHE A 125 8.46 35.65 3.43
N SER A 126 7.43 35.03 3.99
CA SER A 126 7.56 34.05 5.07
C SER A 126 7.73 32.65 4.50
N VAL A 127 8.89 32.04 4.74
CA VAL A 127 9.22 30.69 4.29
C VAL A 127 9.03 29.73 5.45
N SER A 128 8.08 28.81 5.32
CA SER A 128 7.79 27.74 6.30
C SER A 128 8.19 26.39 5.73
N VAL A 129 8.90 25.59 6.53
CA VAL A 129 9.30 24.22 6.19
C VAL A 129 8.61 23.26 7.15
N THR A 130 7.97 22.26 6.59
CA THR A 130 7.31 21.18 7.35
C THR A 130 8.03 19.88 7.03
N THR A 131 8.44 19.12 8.04
CA THR A 131 9.00 17.78 7.88
C THR A 131 7.93 16.75 8.25
N GLY A 132 7.71 15.77 7.36
CA GLY A 132 6.71 14.73 7.57
C GLY A 132 5.26 15.23 7.51
N ILE A 133 4.34 14.41 8.01
CA ILE A 133 2.90 14.70 8.09
C ILE A 133 2.44 14.44 9.53
N GLN A 134 2.39 15.49 10.32
CA GLN A 134 2.14 15.42 11.78
C GLN A 134 0.89 14.60 12.15
N ALA A 135 -0.20 14.70 11.38
CA ALA A 135 -1.43 13.96 11.65
C ALA A 135 -1.19 12.44 11.54
N ILE A 136 -0.38 11.99 10.58
CA ILE A 136 0.01 10.58 10.43
C ILE A 136 0.91 10.17 11.60
N ASP A 137 1.95 10.97 11.92
CA ASP A 137 2.90 10.68 12.99
C ASP A 137 2.20 10.50 14.35
N GLN A 138 1.22 11.35 14.65
CA GLN A 138 0.42 11.29 15.88
C GLN A 138 -0.44 10.01 15.92
N ASN A 139 -1.11 9.67 14.82
CA ASN A 139 -1.95 8.47 14.75
C ASN A 139 -1.12 7.18 14.87
N VAL A 140 0.06 7.12 14.25
CA VAL A 140 0.99 5.99 14.40
C VAL A 140 1.43 5.86 15.85
N THR A 141 1.85 6.95 16.48
CA THR A 141 2.30 6.94 17.89
C THR A 141 1.19 6.51 18.85
N ALA A 142 -0.04 6.98 18.61
CA ALA A 142 -1.20 6.58 19.41
C ALA A 142 -1.51 5.08 19.26
N PHE A 143 -1.47 4.56 18.01
CA PHE A 143 -1.68 3.15 17.73
C PHE A 143 -0.59 2.26 18.35
N MET A 144 0.69 2.65 18.22
CA MET A 144 1.81 1.97 18.87
C MET A 144 1.64 1.88 20.38
N THR A 145 1.20 2.98 21.00
CA THR A 145 0.95 3.03 22.45
C THR A 145 -0.22 2.13 22.85
N GLN A 146 -1.32 2.17 22.08
CA GLN A 146 -2.53 1.38 22.36
C GLN A 146 -2.25 -0.12 22.36
N TYR A 147 -1.42 -0.59 21.42
CA TYR A 147 -1.15 -2.02 21.21
C TYR A 147 0.24 -2.47 21.68
N ASN A 148 1.00 -1.62 22.38
CA ASN A 148 2.36 -1.89 22.85
C ASN A 148 3.29 -2.38 21.73
N ILE A 149 3.25 -1.72 20.56
CA ILE A 149 4.02 -2.10 19.39
C ILE A 149 5.43 -1.52 19.47
N PRO A 150 6.49 -2.35 19.43
CA PRO A 150 7.87 -1.87 19.50
C PRO A 150 8.30 -1.09 18.26
N GLY A 151 7.90 -1.51 17.07
CA GLY A 151 8.35 -0.93 15.81
C GLY A 151 7.31 -0.96 14.70
N MET A 152 7.23 0.12 13.93
CA MET A 152 6.33 0.28 12.78
C MET A 152 7.00 0.99 11.62
N ALA A 153 6.48 0.75 10.42
CA ALA A 153 6.79 1.53 9.23
C ALA A 153 5.50 1.83 8.46
N ILE A 154 5.46 3.00 7.80
CA ILE A 154 4.35 3.42 6.96
C ILE A 154 4.87 4.03 5.67
N ALA A 155 4.16 3.77 4.56
CA ALA A 155 4.40 4.41 3.26
C ALA A 155 3.07 4.79 2.62
N ILE A 156 3.02 5.97 1.97
CA ILE A 156 1.82 6.48 1.31
C ILE A 156 2.22 7.02 -0.06
N THR A 157 1.53 6.55 -1.10
CA THR A 157 1.61 7.14 -2.43
C THR A 157 0.38 8.01 -2.72
N LEU A 158 0.59 9.02 -3.54
CA LEU A 158 -0.46 9.84 -4.15
C LEU A 158 -0.17 9.98 -5.63
N ASN A 159 -1.11 9.51 -6.49
CA ASN A 159 -0.90 9.45 -7.93
C ASN A 159 0.45 8.79 -8.29
N ASP A 160 0.71 7.62 -7.70
CA ASP A 160 1.89 6.75 -7.85
C ASP A 160 3.24 7.33 -7.40
N LYS A 161 3.26 8.53 -6.84
CA LYS A 161 4.44 9.09 -6.19
C LYS A 161 4.48 8.73 -4.72
N LEU A 162 5.60 8.28 -4.23
CA LEU A 162 5.80 8.08 -2.79
C LEU A 162 5.95 9.44 -2.10
N VAL A 163 4.85 9.92 -1.53
CA VAL A 163 4.79 11.25 -0.91
C VAL A 163 5.08 11.24 0.59
N TYR A 164 5.01 10.06 1.21
CA TYR A 164 5.33 9.89 2.62
C TYR A 164 5.89 8.50 2.89
N ALA A 165 7.01 8.42 3.59
CA ALA A 165 7.58 7.20 4.16
C ALA A 165 8.22 7.54 5.51
N ASN A 166 7.86 6.82 6.56
CA ASN A 166 8.41 7.02 7.89
C ASN A 166 8.49 5.69 8.66
N ALA A 167 9.36 5.68 9.68
CA ALA A 167 9.62 4.53 10.53
C ALA A 167 9.66 4.96 12.00
N TYR A 168 9.17 4.11 12.88
CA TYR A 168 8.97 4.44 14.29
C TYR A 168 9.44 3.30 15.18
N GLY A 169 10.00 3.65 16.33
CA GLY A 169 10.34 2.70 17.37
C GLY A 169 11.51 1.77 17.04
N LYS A 170 11.44 0.52 17.48
CA LYS A 170 12.56 -0.44 17.49
C LYS A 170 12.35 -1.61 16.56
N ALA A 171 13.33 -1.85 15.71
CA ALA A 171 13.49 -3.07 14.93
C ALA A 171 13.93 -4.24 15.84
N SER A 172 14.79 -3.95 16.82
CA SER A 172 15.18 -4.85 17.92
C SER A 172 15.19 -4.06 19.21
N VAL A 173 14.39 -4.49 20.18
CA VAL A 173 14.35 -3.87 21.52
C VAL A 173 15.62 -4.18 22.27
N GLU A 174 16.05 -5.45 22.23
CA GLU A 174 17.21 -5.98 22.94
C GLU A 174 18.52 -5.32 22.48
N ASN A 175 18.63 -5.06 21.17
CA ASN A 175 19.81 -4.42 20.57
C ASN A 175 19.67 -2.90 20.45
N ASN A 176 18.56 -2.33 20.93
CA ASN A 176 18.22 -0.91 20.80
C ASN A 176 18.28 -0.40 19.34
N GLN A 177 18.02 -1.28 18.37
CA GLN A 177 18.07 -0.95 16.94
C GLN A 177 16.78 -0.26 16.51
N ALA A 178 16.89 0.89 15.85
CA ALA A 178 15.73 1.61 15.33
C ALA A 178 15.17 0.96 14.05
N VAL A 179 13.86 1.07 13.85
CA VAL A 179 13.24 0.80 12.54
C VAL A 179 13.68 1.89 11.56
N THR A 180 13.90 1.51 10.32
CA THR A 180 14.14 2.40 9.18
C THR A 180 13.10 2.18 8.09
N THR A 181 13.02 3.06 7.12
CA THR A 181 12.14 2.90 5.94
C THR A 181 12.51 1.70 5.06
N GLN A 182 13.73 1.17 5.22
CA GLN A 182 14.23 -0.05 4.57
C GLN A 182 14.11 -1.30 5.42
N SER A 183 13.61 -1.19 6.65
CA SER A 183 13.40 -2.37 7.51
C SER A 183 12.38 -3.30 6.89
N LEU A 184 12.71 -4.59 6.86
CA LEU A 184 11.86 -5.65 6.34
C LEU A 184 10.98 -6.21 7.45
N PHE A 185 9.69 -6.39 7.15
CA PHE A 185 8.69 -6.98 8.05
C PHE A 185 8.06 -8.18 7.38
N ARG A 186 7.71 -9.22 8.14
CA ARG A 186 6.79 -10.24 7.66
C ARG A 186 5.47 -9.57 7.32
N ILE A 187 4.98 -9.83 6.12
CA ILE A 187 3.76 -9.20 5.62
C ILE A 187 2.53 -10.09 5.72
N SER A 188 2.71 -11.31 6.23
CA SER A 188 1.61 -12.27 6.44
C SER A 188 0.75 -12.42 5.18
N SER A 189 -0.57 -12.32 5.31
CA SER A 189 -1.54 -12.52 4.22
C SER A 189 -1.43 -11.54 3.07
N LEU A 190 -0.72 -10.42 3.19
CA LEU A 190 -0.41 -9.55 2.04
C LEU A 190 0.42 -10.29 0.98
N SER A 191 1.07 -11.39 1.34
CA SER A 191 1.75 -12.30 0.40
C SER A 191 0.82 -12.88 -0.66
N LYS A 192 -0.47 -13.04 -0.35
CA LYS A 192 -1.47 -13.56 -1.30
C LYS A 192 -1.68 -12.66 -2.49
N GLN A 193 -1.58 -11.37 -2.31
CA GLN A 193 -1.69 -10.39 -3.38
C GLN A 193 -0.54 -10.53 -4.38
N ILE A 194 0.67 -10.78 -3.90
CA ILE A 194 1.84 -11.03 -4.75
C ILE A 194 1.64 -12.28 -5.61
N THR A 195 1.13 -13.37 -4.99
CA THR A 195 0.78 -14.60 -5.67
C THR A 195 -0.31 -14.37 -6.72
N SER A 196 -1.36 -13.62 -6.35
CA SER A 196 -2.45 -13.27 -7.25
C SER A 196 -1.94 -12.50 -8.47
N VAL A 197 -1.11 -11.47 -8.26
CA VAL A 197 -0.53 -10.68 -9.35
C VAL A 197 0.34 -11.56 -10.26
N ALA A 198 1.10 -12.51 -9.71
CA ALA A 198 1.85 -13.47 -10.54
C ALA A 198 0.93 -14.33 -11.42
N ILE A 199 -0.21 -14.80 -10.89
CA ILE A 199 -1.25 -15.50 -11.68
C ILE A 199 -1.84 -14.57 -12.75
N MET A 200 -2.17 -13.31 -12.42
CA MET A 200 -2.70 -12.33 -13.38
C MET A 200 -1.69 -12.02 -14.50
N ARG A 201 -0.39 -11.99 -14.20
CA ARG A 201 0.67 -11.86 -15.22
C ARG A 201 0.72 -13.07 -16.16
N LEU A 202 0.51 -14.28 -15.63
CA LEU A 202 0.42 -15.49 -16.46
C LEU A 202 -0.86 -15.51 -17.31
N LEU A 203 -1.97 -14.99 -16.80
CA LEU A 203 -3.21 -14.79 -17.54
C LEU A 203 -3.00 -13.80 -18.69
N ASP A 204 -2.38 -12.64 -18.46
CA ASP A 204 -2.06 -11.64 -19.49
C ASP A 204 -1.14 -12.19 -20.57
N GLN A 205 -0.26 -13.13 -20.23
CA GLN A 205 0.62 -13.83 -21.16
C GLN A 205 -0.08 -14.97 -21.94
N GLY A 206 -1.37 -15.24 -21.65
CA GLY A 206 -2.11 -16.35 -22.26
C GLY A 206 -1.62 -17.74 -21.85
N LYS A 207 -0.84 -17.84 -20.75
CA LYS A 207 -0.25 -19.11 -20.28
C LYS A 207 -1.19 -19.93 -19.40
N LEU A 208 -2.24 -19.30 -18.85
CA LEU A 208 -3.34 -19.95 -18.11
C LEU A 208 -4.65 -19.18 -18.29
N SER A 209 -5.77 -19.82 -17.95
CA SER A 209 -7.06 -19.16 -17.71
C SER A 209 -7.56 -19.46 -16.32
N LEU A 210 -8.44 -18.59 -15.78
CA LEU A 210 -8.98 -18.77 -14.42
C LEU A 210 -9.90 -19.99 -14.32
N ASP A 211 -10.47 -20.45 -15.44
CA ASP A 211 -11.38 -21.62 -15.50
C ASP A 211 -10.64 -22.95 -15.62
N GLN A 212 -9.30 -22.93 -15.79
CA GLN A 212 -8.53 -24.16 -15.84
C GLN A 212 -8.57 -24.89 -14.50
N THR A 213 -8.87 -26.20 -14.56
CA THR A 213 -8.80 -27.09 -13.40
C THR A 213 -7.35 -27.34 -12.98
N VAL A 214 -7.18 -27.54 -11.67
CA VAL A 214 -5.86 -27.67 -11.04
C VAL A 214 -5.42 -29.12 -10.87
N PHE A 215 -6.32 -30.00 -10.47
CA PHE A 215 -6.03 -31.41 -10.14
C PHE A 215 -6.72 -32.39 -11.08
N GLY A 216 -6.09 -33.54 -11.31
CA GLY A 216 -6.61 -34.63 -12.14
C GLY A 216 -5.99 -34.65 -13.54
N THR A 217 -6.29 -35.71 -14.29
CA THR A 217 -5.76 -35.92 -15.62
C THR A 217 -6.14 -34.78 -16.57
N GLY A 218 -5.16 -34.16 -17.23
CA GLY A 218 -5.36 -33.05 -18.14
C GLY A 218 -5.41 -31.67 -17.46
N SER A 219 -5.40 -31.59 -16.13
CA SER A 219 -5.33 -30.34 -15.37
C SER A 219 -3.90 -29.86 -15.16
N ILE A 220 -3.70 -28.64 -14.63
CA ILE A 220 -2.39 -27.99 -14.53
C ILE A 220 -1.38 -28.82 -13.73
N LEU A 221 -1.73 -29.21 -12.50
CA LEU A 221 -0.88 -30.04 -11.64
C LEU A 221 -1.02 -31.55 -11.93
N GLY A 222 -2.05 -31.93 -12.70
CA GLY A 222 -2.29 -33.33 -13.00
C GLY A 222 -2.48 -34.16 -11.72
N ASN A 223 -1.79 -35.29 -11.67
CA ASN A 223 -1.76 -36.24 -10.55
C ASN A 223 -0.47 -36.15 -9.74
N THR A 224 0.21 -34.99 -9.71
CA THR A 224 1.51 -34.80 -9.06
C THR A 224 1.41 -34.93 -7.53
N TYR A 225 0.28 -34.49 -6.94
CA TYR A 225 0.06 -34.48 -5.51
C TYR A 225 -1.20 -35.24 -5.15
N GLY A 226 -1.22 -35.85 -3.96
CA GLY A 226 -2.33 -36.64 -3.47
C GLY A 226 -2.46 -38.03 -4.11
N ALA A 227 -3.11 -38.93 -3.38
CA ALA A 227 -3.41 -40.28 -3.86
C ALA A 227 -4.63 -40.25 -4.82
N GLN A 228 -4.65 -41.19 -5.75
CA GLN A 228 -5.76 -41.40 -6.68
C GLN A 228 -6.63 -42.59 -6.25
N PRO A 229 -7.96 -42.55 -6.41
CA PRO A 229 -8.75 -41.40 -6.90
C PRO A 229 -8.81 -40.27 -5.90
N TYR A 230 -8.90 -39.03 -6.37
CA TYR A 230 -9.11 -37.87 -5.50
C TYR A 230 -10.46 -37.93 -4.80
N GLY A 231 -10.53 -37.28 -3.61
CA GLY A 231 -11.80 -37.04 -2.94
C GLY A 231 -12.79 -36.23 -3.78
N PRO A 232 -14.09 -36.29 -3.46
CA PRO A 232 -15.15 -35.60 -4.20
C PRO A 232 -14.87 -34.10 -4.34
N GLY A 233 -15.04 -33.54 -5.53
CA GLY A 233 -14.91 -32.11 -5.83
C GLY A 233 -13.50 -31.63 -6.17
N ILE A 234 -12.43 -32.31 -5.72
CA ILE A 234 -11.04 -31.83 -5.87
C ILE A 234 -10.68 -31.64 -7.35
N THR A 235 -11.08 -32.52 -8.25
CA THR A 235 -10.78 -32.42 -9.70
C THR A 235 -11.54 -31.30 -10.42
N ASN A 236 -12.53 -30.70 -9.77
CA ASN A 236 -13.32 -29.60 -10.31
C ASN A 236 -12.77 -28.23 -9.89
N ILE A 237 -11.81 -28.18 -8.97
CA ILE A 237 -11.24 -26.93 -8.48
C ILE A 237 -10.47 -26.22 -9.60
N THR A 238 -10.83 -24.98 -9.87
CA THR A 238 -10.17 -24.11 -10.85
C THR A 238 -9.19 -23.13 -10.20
N VAL A 239 -8.34 -22.51 -11.01
CA VAL A 239 -7.42 -21.45 -10.57
C VAL A 239 -8.20 -20.28 -9.96
N GLY A 240 -9.30 -19.87 -10.61
CA GLY A 240 -10.16 -18.77 -10.13
C GLY A 240 -10.77 -19.04 -8.77
N GLU A 241 -11.22 -20.28 -8.53
CA GLU A 241 -11.81 -20.68 -7.25
C GLU A 241 -10.79 -20.68 -6.11
N LEU A 242 -9.55 -21.07 -6.37
CA LEU A 242 -8.46 -20.93 -5.38
C LEU A 242 -8.16 -19.47 -5.06
N LEU A 243 -8.08 -18.60 -6.06
CA LEU A 243 -7.86 -17.16 -5.88
C LEU A 243 -8.94 -16.48 -5.04
N HIS A 244 -10.20 -16.89 -5.23
CA HIS A 244 -11.36 -16.36 -4.52
C HIS A 244 -11.67 -17.05 -3.19
N HIS A 245 -10.87 -18.02 -2.76
CA HIS A 245 -11.14 -18.85 -1.59
C HIS A 245 -12.48 -19.61 -1.68
N THR A 246 -12.84 -20.03 -2.88
CA THR A 246 -14.07 -20.79 -3.16
C THR A 246 -13.81 -22.20 -3.66
N GLY A 247 -12.61 -22.73 -3.45
CA GLY A 247 -12.23 -24.11 -3.83
C GLY A 247 -12.96 -25.21 -3.03
N GLY A 248 -13.82 -24.84 -2.08
CA GLY A 248 -14.69 -25.76 -1.35
C GLY A 248 -14.12 -26.32 -0.05
N GLY A 249 -12.89 -25.97 0.35
CA GLY A 249 -12.31 -26.53 1.56
C GLY A 249 -11.06 -25.83 2.07
N TRP A 250 -10.46 -26.47 3.07
CA TRP A 250 -9.23 -26.06 3.73
C TRP A 250 -9.31 -24.66 4.34
N PRO A 251 -10.34 -24.40 5.20
CA PRO A 251 -10.49 -23.09 5.84
C PRO A 251 -9.34 -22.78 6.79
N ASP A 252 -9.13 -21.50 7.05
CA ASP A 252 -8.17 -21.02 8.05
C ASP A 252 -8.72 -21.23 9.47
N ASP A 253 -8.74 -22.48 9.90
CA ASP A 253 -9.15 -22.92 11.24
C ASP A 253 -8.30 -24.10 11.70
N SER A 254 -8.76 -24.82 12.72
CA SER A 254 -8.07 -26.00 13.26
C SER A 254 -7.90 -27.14 12.25
N THR A 255 -8.57 -27.11 11.11
CA THR A 255 -8.47 -28.10 10.01
C THR A 255 -7.52 -27.68 8.90
N ASP A 256 -6.97 -26.45 8.95
CA ASP A 256 -6.00 -25.98 7.97
C ASP A 256 -4.77 -26.92 7.96
N PRO A 257 -4.41 -27.47 6.79
CA PRO A 257 -3.18 -28.26 6.66
C PRO A 257 -1.92 -27.56 7.21
N PHE A 258 -1.87 -26.24 7.18
CA PHE A 258 -0.77 -25.48 7.77
C PHE A 258 -0.66 -25.57 9.27
N GLY A 259 -1.77 -25.68 9.98
CA GLY A 259 -1.80 -25.85 11.44
C GLY A 259 -1.24 -27.19 11.94
N SER A 260 -0.97 -28.12 11.01
CA SER A 260 -0.50 -29.47 11.33
C SER A 260 0.88 -29.75 10.71
N ASN A 261 1.58 -30.73 11.30
CA ASN A 261 2.80 -31.30 10.71
C ASN A 261 3.85 -30.25 10.31
N PHE A 262 4.28 -29.40 11.25
CA PHE A 262 5.23 -28.30 11.01
C PHE A 262 6.59 -28.74 10.41
N SER A 263 6.95 -30.02 10.48
CA SER A 263 8.14 -30.58 9.86
C SER A 263 8.00 -30.89 8.37
N TYR A 264 6.77 -30.85 7.82
CA TYR A 264 6.55 -31.19 6.41
C TYR A 264 7.10 -30.11 5.48
N THR A 265 7.76 -30.55 4.42
CA THR A 265 8.02 -29.72 3.24
C THR A 265 6.72 -29.38 2.52
N ILE A 266 6.74 -28.38 1.62
CA ILE A 266 5.54 -28.03 0.84
C ILE A 266 4.98 -29.24 0.05
N PRO A 267 5.78 -30.04 -0.68
CA PRO A 267 5.26 -31.25 -1.35
C PRO A 267 4.64 -32.27 -0.38
N GLN A 268 5.23 -32.47 0.80
CA GLN A 268 4.66 -33.36 1.81
C GLN A 268 3.35 -32.81 2.36
N LEU A 269 3.27 -31.50 2.61
CA LEU A 269 2.04 -30.83 3.05
C LEU A 269 0.93 -30.93 2.00
N MET A 270 1.27 -30.71 0.72
CA MET A 270 0.34 -30.87 -0.39
C MET A 270 -0.24 -32.27 -0.46
N ASN A 271 0.61 -33.31 -0.38
CA ASN A 271 0.16 -34.69 -0.37
C ASN A 271 -0.70 -35.00 0.86
N TRP A 272 -0.28 -34.55 2.04
CA TRP A 272 -1.01 -34.79 3.28
C TRP A 272 -2.39 -34.09 3.25
N GLY A 273 -2.45 -32.83 2.86
CA GLY A 273 -3.70 -32.06 2.82
C GLY A 273 -4.72 -32.68 1.86
N LEU A 274 -4.28 -33.03 0.64
CA LEU A 274 -5.17 -33.66 -0.37
C LEU A 274 -5.66 -35.06 0.03
N ASN A 275 -4.87 -35.79 0.81
CA ASN A 275 -5.22 -37.16 1.23
C ASN A 275 -6.07 -37.20 2.50
N ASN A 276 -5.91 -36.25 3.42
CA ASN A 276 -6.43 -36.37 4.78
C ASN A 276 -7.44 -35.28 5.15
N VAL A 277 -7.51 -34.19 4.40
CA VAL A 277 -8.45 -33.08 4.69
C VAL A 277 -9.47 -32.98 3.54
N PRO A 278 -10.68 -33.53 3.70
CA PRO A 278 -11.70 -33.48 2.67
C PRO A 278 -12.21 -32.05 2.48
N LEU A 279 -12.76 -31.77 1.31
CA LEU A 279 -13.48 -30.52 1.09
C LEU A 279 -14.74 -30.46 1.98
N LEU A 280 -15.00 -29.30 2.56
CA LEU A 280 -16.25 -29.01 3.30
C LEU A 280 -17.44 -28.90 2.34
N ASP A 281 -17.16 -28.36 1.14
CA ASP A 281 -18.11 -28.24 0.05
C ASP A 281 -17.52 -28.87 -1.22
N THR A 282 -18.13 -29.97 -1.66
CA THR A 282 -17.66 -30.72 -2.84
C THR A 282 -18.03 -30.08 -4.18
N ILE A 283 -18.68 -28.92 -4.15
CA ILE A 283 -19.01 -28.10 -5.32
C ILE A 283 -18.20 -26.79 -5.24
N PRO A 284 -17.01 -26.74 -5.84
CA PRO A 284 -16.22 -25.52 -5.90
C PRO A 284 -17.02 -24.34 -6.48
N GLY A 285 -16.73 -23.11 -6.01
CA GLY A 285 -17.46 -21.90 -6.39
C GLY A 285 -18.72 -21.60 -5.54
N ARG A 286 -19.25 -22.57 -4.78
CA ARG A 286 -20.51 -22.42 -4.05
C ARG A 286 -20.37 -21.68 -2.73
N SER A 287 -19.30 -21.93 -2.00
CA SER A 287 -19.06 -21.36 -0.67
C SER A 287 -17.67 -20.75 -0.54
N TYR A 288 -17.55 -19.73 0.31
CA TYR A 288 -16.31 -19.04 0.61
C TYR A 288 -15.67 -19.58 1.88
N HIS A 289 -14.42 -20.04 1.78
CA HIS A 289 -13.60 -20.51 2.90
C HIS A 289 -12.18 -19.96 2.73
N TYR A 290 -11.82 -18.93 3.48
CA TYR A 290 -10.47 -18.38 3.43
C TYR A 290 -9.45 -19.49 3.68
N SER A 291 -8.44 -19.64 2.81
CA SER A 291 -7.56 -20.81 2.79
C SER A 291 -6.10 -20.42 2.49
N HIS A 292 -5.21 -20.69 3.43
CA HIS A 292 -3.77 -20.60 3.19
C HIS A 292 -3.32 -21.73 2.25
N PHE A 293 -3.85 -22.94 2.47
CA PHE A 293 -3.52 -24.09 1.64
C PHE A 293 -3.88 -23.86 0.17
N GLY A 294 -5.02 -23.23 -0.13
CA GLY A 294 -5.41 -22.88 -1.49
C GLY A 294 -4.37 -21.99 -2.20
N TYR A 295 -3.78 -21.02 -1.50
CA TYR A 295 -2.71 -20.17 -2.04
C TYR A 295 -1.38 -20.91 -2.18
N THR A 296 -1.09 -21.87 -1.31
CA THR A 296 0.06 -22.76 -1.50
C THR A 296 -0.08 -23.59 -2.79
N VAL A 297 -1.28 -24.07 -3.09
CA VAL A 297 -1.59 -24.72 -4.37
C VAL A 297 -1.33 -23.79 -5.54
N LEU A 298 -1.77 -22.50 -5.46
CA LEU A 298 -1.49 -21.50 -6.50
C LEU A 298 0.01 -21.28 -6.71
N GLY A 299 0.81 -21.31 -5.66
CA GLY A 299 2.27 -21.29 -5.79
C GLY A 299 2.79 -22.44 -6.64
N ARG A 300 2.26 -23.62 -6.45
CA ARG A 300 2.64 -24.82 -7.26
C ARG A 300 2.13 -24.73 -8.69
N VAL A 301 0.97 -24.10 -8.91
CA VAL A 301 0.48 -23.77 -10.27
C VAL A 301 1.46 -22.84 -11.00
N ILE A 302 1.96 -21.81 -10.33
CA ILE A 302 2.95 -20.88 -10.88
C ILE A 302 4.23 -21.64 -11.25
N GLU A 303 4.76 -22.49 -10.38
CA GLU A 303 5.95 -23.31 -10.65
C GLU A 303 5.74 -24.23 -11.86
N LYS A 304 4.60 -24.90 -11.93
CA LYS A 304 4.28 -25.81 -13.02
C LYS A 304 4.25 -25.13 -14.38
N ILE A 305 3.67 -23.93 -14.45
CA ILE A 305 3.51 -23.18 -15.70
C ILE A 305 4.83 -22.53 -16.13
N THR A 306 5.60 -22.02 -15.17
CA THR A 306 6.84 -21.29 -15.46
C THR A 306 8.06 -22.19 -15.59
N GLY A 307 8.06 -23.35 -14.95
CA GLY A 307 9.24 -24.22 -14.81
C GLY A 307 10.30 -23.68 -13.85
N LEU A 308 9.98 -22.61 -13.11
CA LEU A 308 10.84 -21.95 -12.12
C LEU A 308 10.36 -22.29 -10.70
N SER A 309 11.21 -22.07 -9.69
CA SER A 309 10.71 -22.04 -8.31
C SER A 309 9.73 -20.87 -8.12
N TYR A 310 8.81 -20.99 -7.17
CA TYR A 310 7.82 -19.93 -6.87
C TYR A 310 8.49 -18.56 -6.68
N ILE A 311 9.58 -18.51 -5.92
CA ILE A 311 10.33 -17.27 -5.65
C ILE A 311 10.89 -16.68 -6.96
N GLN A 312 11.55 -17.48 -7.79
CA GLN A 312 12.11 -17.03 -9.07
C GLN A 312 11.02 -16.54 -10.03
N ALA A 313 9.89 -17.25 -10.09
CA ALA A 313 8.77 -16.85 -10.90
C ALA A 313 8.17 -15.51 -10.47
N VAL A 314 7.96 -15.30 -9.15
CA VAL A 314 7.48 -14.03 -8.60
C VAL A 314 8.48 -12.90 -8.85
N GLN A 315 9.78 -13.15 -8.67
CA GLN A 315 10.81 -12.15 -8.99
C GLN A 315 10.70 -11.69 -10.44
N GLN A 316 10.55 -12.60 -11.40
CA GLN A 316 10.48 -12.27 -12.84
C GLN A 316 9.14 -11.67 -13.26
N LEU A 317 8.02 -12.16 -12.70
CA LEU A 317 6.68 -11.75 -13.12
C LEU A 317 6.19 -10.48 -12.44
N VAL A 318 6.65 -10.23 -11.21
CA VAL A 318 6.09 -9.18 -10.34
C VAL A 318 7.15 -8.21 -9.86
N LEU A 319 8.17 -8.69 -9.10
CA LEU A 319 9.06 -7.80 -8.37
C LEU A 319 9.98 -6.99 -9.29
N GLN A 320 10.69 -7.64 -10.21
CA GLN A 320 11.58 -6.95 -11.15
C GLN A 320 10.85 -5.96 -12.06
N PRO A 321 9.67 -6.30 -12.67
CA PRO A 321 8.89 -5.33 -13.42
C PRO A 321 8.40 -4.14 -12.60
N SER A 322 8.24 -4.31 -11.27
CA SER A 322 7.87 -3.24 -10.34
C SER A 322 9.09 -2.49 -9.77
N GLY A 323 10.31 -2.82 -10.16
CA GLY A 323 11.53 -2.20 -9.65
C GLY A 323 11.83 -2.53 -8.19
N ILE A 324 11.43 -3.73 -7.72
CA ILE A 324 11.60 -4.22 -6.35
C ILE A 324 12.67 -5.31 -6.33
N SER A 325 13.68 -5.19 -5.44
CA SER A 325 14.78 -6.14 -5.29
C SER A 325 14.85 -6.81 -3.92
N ASP A 326 14.28 -6.20 -2.88
CA ASP A 326 14.61 -6.52 -1.49
C ASP A 326 13.61 -7.47 -0.83
N MET A 327 12.45 -7.69 -1.46
CA MET A 327 11.44 -8.63 -0.98
C MET A 327 11.90 -10.08 -1.14
N GLN A 328 11.79 -10.86 -0.07
CA GLN A 328 12.24 -12.25 0.01
C GLN A 328 11.28 -13.08 0.87
N ILE A 329 11.47 -14.40 0.90
CA ILE A 329 10.79 -15.27 1.85
C ILE A 329 11.52 -15.22 3.20
N ALA A 330 10.75 -15.04 4.28
CA ALA A 330 11.24 -14.94 5.65
C ALA A 330 11.97 -16.19 6.15
N GLY A 331 12.93 -16.01 7.03
CA GLY A 331 13.50 -17.08 7.84
C GLY A 331 12.52 -17.54 8.94
N ASN A 332 12.68 -18.81 9.38
CA ASN A 332 11.75 -19.42 10.33
C ASN A 332 12.07 -19.09 11.81
N THR A 333 13.25 -18.63 12.12
CA THR A 333 13.73 -18.41 13.49
C THR A 333 14.31 -17.01 13.65
N LEU A 334 14.46 -16.55 14.89
CA LEU A 334 15.13 -15.31 15.22
C LEU A 334 16.55 -15.24 14.59
N ALA A 335 17.30 -16.32 14.64
CA ALA A 335 18.66 -16.39 14.09
C ALA A 335 18.69 -16.44 12.54
N ALA A 336 17.61 -16.87 11.91
CA ALA A 336 17.49 -16.96 10.45
C ALA A 336 16.87 -15.73 9.79
N ARG A 337 16.65 -14.63 10.54
CA ARG A 337 16.18 -13.38 9.99
C ARG A 337 17.14 -12.85 8.91
N LEU A 338 16.58 -12.22 7.93
CA LEU A 338 17.35 -11.57 6.86
C LEU A 338 18.05 -10.31 7.38
N PRO A 339 19.10 -9.83 6.71
CA PRO A 339 19.62 -8.49 6.96
C PRO A 339 18.49 -7.45 6.84
N ASN A 340 18.45 -6.47 7.73
CA ASN A 340 17.41 -5.44 7.86
C ASN A 340 16.00 -5.96 8.25
N GLU A 341 15.81 -7.24 8.48
CA GLU A 341 14.54 -7.77 9.00
C GLU A 341 14.41 -7.47 10.49
N VAL A 342 13.25 -6.92 10.89
CA VAL A 342 12.94 -6.61 12.29
C VAL A 342 12.85 -7.88 13.14
N GLU A 343 12.99 -7.78 14.45
CA GLU A 343 12.59 -8.80 15.40
C GLU A 343 11.08 -8.72 15.66
N TYR A 344 10.46 -9.87 15.88
CA TYR A 344 9.02 -9.98 16.09
C TYR A 344 8.71 -10.25 17.56
N TYR A 345 7.66 -9.61 18.05
CA TYR A 345 7.27 -9.64 19.45
C TYR A 345 5.82 -10.13 19.56
N GLY A 346 5.65 -11.34 20.10
CA GLY A 346 4.32 -11.89 20.38
C GLY A 346 3.67 -11.19 21.58
N GLN A 347 2.35 -11.12 21.58
CA GLN A 347 1.56 -10.68 22.73
C GLN A 347 1.18 -11.89 23.59
N ASN A 348 0.95 -11.69 24.88
CA ASN A 348 0.48 -12.74 25.81
C ASN A 348 1.36 -14.00 25.83
N ASN A 349 2.68 -13.83 25.71
CA ASN A 349 3.68 -14.92 25.65
C ASN A 349 3.58 -15.83 24.41
N GLU A 350 2.94 -15.39 23.35
CA GLU A 350 2.98 -16.10 22.07
C GLU A 350 4.38 -16.05 21.47
N ASP A 351 4.86 -17.20 20.98
CA ASP A 351 6.13 -17.26 20.24
C ASP A 351 5.92 -16.85 18.79
N PRO A 352 6.47 -15.71 18.33
CA PRO A 352 6.30 -15.26 16.94
C PRO A 352 7.06 -16.13 15.92
N TYR A 353 7.86 -17.07 16.38
CA TYR A 353 8.66 -17.98 15.55
C TYR A 353 8.20 -19.44 15.59
N TYR A 354 7.02 -19.72 16.19
CA TYR A 354 6.56 -21.11 16.35
C TYR A 354 6.13 -21.77 15.02
N ILE A 355 5.76 -20.97 14.01
CA ILE A 355 5.38 -21.49 12.69
C ILE A 355 6.52 -21.30 11.69
N PRO A 356 6.85 -22.33 10.89
CA PRO A 356 7.84 -22.23 9.82
C PRO A 356 7.27 -21.43 8.63
N VAL A 357 7.40 -20.09 8.67
CA VAL A 357 6.82 -19.16 7.68
C VAL A 357 7.34 -19.39 6.27
N SER A 358 8.57 -19.89 6.08
CA SER A 358 9.11 -20.19 4.74
C SER A 358 8.26 -21.22 3.99
N ARG A 359 7.56 -22.11 4.72
CA ARG A 359 6.63 -23.08 4.15
C ARG A 359 5.33 -22.43 3.61
N MET A 360 5.03 -21.21 4.05
CA MET A 360 3.85 -20.47 3.61
C MET A 360 4.12 -19.61 2.37
N ASP A 361 5.20 -19.78 1.69
CA ASP A 361 5.73 -18.95 0.60
C ASP A 361 4.67 -18.12 -0.16
N ALA A 362 3.74 -18.79 -0.85
CA ALA A 362 2.68 -18.18 -1.65
C ALA A 362 1.49 -17.63 -0.83
N ALA A 363 1.37 -18.00 0.45
CA ALA A 363 0.22 -17.69 1.29
C ALA A 363 0.48 -16.61 2.34
N GLY A 364 1.74 -16.50 2.84
CA GLY A 364 2.03 -15.65 3.99
C GLY A 364 3.52 -15.44 4.29
N GLY A 365 4.42 -15.97 3.48
CA GLY A 365 5.84 -16.11 3.84
C GLY A 365 6.78 -14.96 3.44
N TRP A 366 6.31 -13.94 2.76
CA TRP A 366 7.13 -12.82 2.30
C TRP A 366 7.49 -11.85 3.42
N VAL A 367 8.67 -11.23 3.29
CA VAL A 367 9.05 -10.00 3.98
C VAL A 367 9.23 -8.88 2.97
N ALA A 368 8.87 -7.67 3.40
CA ALA A 368 8.96 -6.45 2.60
C ALA A 368 9.20 -5.23 3.48
N SER A 369 9.73 -4.17 2.92
CA SER A 369 9.62 -2.83 3.50
C SER A 369 8.26 -2.19 3.14
N ALA A 370 7.84 -1.19 3.91
CA ALA A 370 6.62 -0.45 3.58
C ALA A 370 6.76 0.26 2.21
N THR A 371 7.95 0.72 1.86
CA THR A 371 8.25 1.39 0.60
C THR A 371 8.20 0.43 -0.60
N ASP A 372 8.66 -0.83 -0.45
CA ASP A 372 8.55 -1.84 -1.51
C ASP A 372 7.09 -2.20 -1.79
N LEU A 373 6.29 -2.40 -0.72
CA LEU A 373 4.87 -2.66 -0.91
C LEU A 373 4.12 -1.47 -1.49
N ALA A 374 4.45 -0.23 -1.12
CA ALA A 374 3.87 0.95 -1.73
C ALA A 374 4.23 1.04 -3.23
N ARG A 375 5.46 0.67 -3.60
CA ARG A 375 5.88 0.54 -5.00
C ARG A 375 5.13 -0.59 -5.72
N PHE A 376 4.96 -1.73 -5.08
CA PHE A 376 4.14 -2.82 -5.60
C PHE A 376 2.70 -2.34 -5.88
N LEU A 377 2.05 -1.66 -4.93
CA LEU A 377 0.70 -1.15 -5.11
C LEU A 377 0.58 -0.20 -6.31
N ALA A 378 1.50 0.76 -6.45
CA ALA A 378 1.53 1.69 -7.58
C ALA A 378 1.69 1.00 -8.96
N HIS A 379 2.25 -0.23 -8.97
CA HIS A 379 2.40 -1.01 -10.20
C HIS A 379 1.26 -1.99 -10.48
N VAL A 380 0.28 -2.11 -9.58
CA VAL A 380 -0.84 -3.06 -9.73
C VAL A 380 -2.23 -2.44 -9.57
N ASP A 381 -2.31 -1.16 -9.18
CA ASP A 381 -3.57 -0.47 -8.93
C ASP A 381 -4.37 -0.14 -10.20
N GLY A 382 -3.73 -0.19 -11.36
CA GLY A 382 -4.37 0.09 -12.64
C GLY A 382 -4.71 1.57 -12.87
N MET A 383 -4.15 2.49 -12.06
CA MET A 383 -4.47 3.92 -12.09
C MET A 383 -3.55 4.71 -13.01
N SER A 384 -2.41 4.16 -13.40
CA SER A 384 -1.40 4.83 -14.23
C SER A 384 -0.74 3.91 -15.25
N ASN A 385 0.19 4.48 -16.03
CA ASN A 385 1.02 3.74 -16.97
C ASN A 385 2.13 2.90 -16.30
N LEU A 386 2.27 2.98 -14.98
CA LEU A 386 3.23 2.15 -14.24
C LEU A 386 2.72 0.72 -14.07
N THR A 387 1.41 0.49 -14.21
CA THR A 387 0.83 -0.83 -13.99
C THR A 387 1.44 -1.92 -14.86
N ILE A 388 1.80 -3.04 -14.22
CA ILE A 388 2.32 -4.24 -14.89
C ILE A 388 1.21 -5.19 -15.38
N LEU A 389 -0.06 -4.87 -15.08
CA LEU A 389 -1.24 -5.66 -15.42
C LEU A 389 -2.05 -4.99 -16.54
N SER A 390 -2.64 -5.80 -17.41
CA SER A 390 -3.63 -5.29 -18.36
C SER A 390 -4.91 -4.83 -17.65
N PRO A 391 -5.71 -3.94 -18.24
CA PRO A 391 -7.03 -3.57 -17.68
C PRO A 391 -7.94 -4.78 -17.46
N GLY A 392 -7.81 -5.83 -18.29
CA GLY A 392 -8.55 -7.09 -18.13
C GLY A 392 -8.13 -7.86 -16.87
N ALA A 393 -6.83 -7.96 -16.61
CA ALA A 393 -6.29 -8.60 -15.42
C ALA A 393 -6.64 -7.82 -14.14
N VAL A 394 -6.52 -6.49 -14.15
CA VAL A 394 -6.96 -5.64 -13.02
C VAL A 394 -8.44 -5.86 -12.74
N LYS A 395 -9.29 -5.85 -13.76
CA LYS A 395 -10.73 -6.12 -13.59
C LYS A 395 -10.99 -7.52 -13.03
N ALA A 396 -10.33 -8.56 -13.54
CA ALA A 396 -10.48 -9.92 -13.02
C ALA A 396 -10.03 -10.00 -11.56
N MET A 397 -8.89 -9.38 -11.22
CA MET A 397 -8.34 -9.35 -9.86
C MET A 397 -9.28 -8.67 -8.85
N THR A 398 -9.97 -7.61 -9.27
CA THR A 398 -10.81 -6.76 -8.42
C THR A 398 -12.31 -7.07 -8.52
N THR A 399 -12.68 -8.18 -9.16
CA THR A 399 -14.07 -8.65 -9.21
C THR A 399 -14.27 -9.75 -8.18
N GLY A 400 -15.24 -9.57 -7.27
CA GLY A 400 -15.58 -10.59 -6.27
C GLY A 400 -16.31 -11.79 -6.89
N SER A 401 -16.25 -12.93 -6.21
CA SER A 401 -16.98 -14.14 -6.61
C SER A 401 -18.46 -14.03 -6.24
N TYR A 402 -19.27 -14.93 -6.81
CA TYR A 402 -20.69 -15.07 -6.41
C TYR A 402 -20.83 -15.42 -4.92
N ALA A 403 -19.98 -16.31 -4.41
CA ALA A 403 -20.01 -16.73 -3.01
C ALA A 403 -19.56 -15.64 -2.03
N ASN A 404 -18.65 -14.73 -2.47
CA ASN A 404 -18.23 -13.57 -1.69
C ASN A 404 -17.92 -12.37 -2.61
N PRO A 405 -18.90 -11.48 -2.84
CA PRO A 405 -18.70 -10.29 -3.66
C PRO A 405 -17.68 -9.29 -3.08
N LYS A 406 -17.33 -9.44 -1.81
CA LYS A 406 -16.37 -8.56 -1.12
C LYS A 406 -14.92 -9.09 -1.13
N TYR A 407 -14.66 -10.18 -1.86
CA TYR A 407 -13.32 -10.74 -2.00
C TYR A 407 -13.03 -11.05 -3.46
N GLY A 408 -12.06 -10.36 -4.03
CA GLY A 408 -11.52 -10.60 -5.37
C GLY A 408 -10.41 -11.66 -5.36
N CYS A 409 -9.51 -11.60 -6.30
CA CYS A 409 -8.37 -12.52 -6.35
C CYS A 409 -7.25 -12.06 -5.41
N GLY A 410 -7.32 -12.43 -4.14
CA GLY A 410 -6.34 -12.07 -3.11
C GLY A 410 -6.52 -10.67 -2.50
N TRP A 411 -7.68 -10.05 -2.72
CA TRP A 411 -7.98 -8.71 -2.25
C TRP A 411 -9.37 -8.65 -1.63
N GLU A 412 -9.47 -8.02 -0.49
CA GLU A 412 -10.74 -7.58 0.06
C GLU A 412 -11.24 -6.35 -0.67
N LEU A 413 -12.56 -6.26 -0.85
CA LEU A 413 -13.20 -5.23 -1.67
C LEU A 413 -14.29 -4.52 -0.89
N ASN A 414 -14.32 -3.21 -0.98
CA ASN A 414 -15.48 -2.41 -0.61
C ASN A 414 -15.76 -1.35 -1.70
N GLN A 415 -16.69 -0.45 -1.45
CA GLN A 415 -17.12 0.54 -2.45
C GLN A 415 -15.98 1.41 -3.00
N PHE A 416 -14.94 1.69 -2.19
CA PHE A 416 -13.89 2.65 -2.53
C PHE A 416 -12.49 2.05 -2.49
N ASN A 417 -12.33 0.91 -1.83
CA ASN A 417 -11.02 0.38 -1.51
C ASN A 417 -10.85 -1.06 -1.98
N ILE A 418 -9.65 -1.35 -2.42
CA ILE A 418 -9.11 -2.67 -2.67
C ILE A 418 -8.00 -2.83 -1.63
N PHE A 419 -8.14 -3.74 -0.67
CA PHE A 419 -7.27 -3.79 0.51
C PHE A 419 -7.04 -5.21 0.99
N HIS A 420 -6.15 -5.38 1.93
CA HIS A 420 -6.00 -6.62 2.69
C HIS A 420 -5.25 -6.35 4.00
N HIS A 421 -5.50 -7.22 4.97
CA HIS A 421 -4.79 -7.23 6.24
C HIS A 421 -3.96 -8.50 6.38
N GLY A 422 -2.90 -8.40 7.18
CA GLY A 422 -2.16 -9.55 7.69
C GLY A 422 -1.99 -9.42 9.19
N ASN A 423 -2.36 -10.44 9.91
CA ASN A 423 -2.18 -10.52 11.36
C ASN A 423 -1.69 -11.91 11.71
N TRP A 424 -0.67 -11.97 12.54
CA TRP A 424 0.00 -13.19 12.95
C TRP A 424 0.70 -12.92 14.27
N PRO A 425 0.96 -13.91 15.15
CA PRO A 425 1.82 -13.68 16.29
C PRO A 425 3.13 -12.99 15.89
N GLY A 426 3.34 -11.79 16.44
CA GLY A 426 4.49 -10.95 16.11
C GLY A 426 4.41 -10.13 14.83
N THR A 427 3.28 -10.09 14.12
CA THR A 427 3.17 -9.33 12.87
C THR A 427 1.80 -8.72 12.69
N GLY A 428 1.76 -7.43 12.40
CA GLY A 428 0.58 -6.73 11.89
C GLY A 428 0.90 -6.02 10.59
N SER A 429 0.04 -6.16 9.59
CA SER A 429 0.19 -5.49 8.31
C SER A 429 -1.14 -5.07 7.73
N SER A 430 -1.16 -3.93 7.06
CA SER A 430 -2.31 -3.44 6.29
C SER A 430 -1.81 -2.75 5.04
N GLN A 431 -2.54 -2.92 3.94
CA GLN A 431 -2.36 -2.12 2.74
C GLN A 431 -3.67 -1.93 2.01
N ALA A 432 -3.80 -0.78 1.35
CA ALA A 432 -4.95 -0.50 0.51
C ALA A 432 -4.59 0.38 -0.69
N ILE A 433 -5.36 0.18 -1.75
CA ILE A 433 -5.52 1.03 -2.91
C ILE A 433 -6.87 1.72 -2.73
N THR A 434 -6.92 3.05 -2.78
CA THR A 434 -8.18 3.79 -2.62
C THR A 434 -8.29 4.94 -3.59
N THR A 435 -9.51 5.13 -4.11
CA THR A 435 -9.90 6.30 -4.90
C THR A 435 -10.69 7.32 -4.09
N GLN A 436 -10.91 7.05 -2.79
CA GLN A 436 -11.59 7.98 -1.90
C GLN A 436 -10.65 9.14 -1.53
N ASN A 437 -11.09 10.36 -1.81
CA ASN A 437 -10.33 11.60 -1.58
C ASN A 437 -9.04 11.75 -2.42
N GLY A 438 -8.88 10.97 -3.48
CA GLY A 438 -7.72 10.96 -4.38
C GLY A 438 -7.23 9.54 -4.66
N ASN A 439 -6.23 9.41 -5.54
CA ASN A 439 -5.62 8.13 -5.86
C ASN A 439 -4.48 7.86 -4.87
N PHE A 440 -4.81 7.21 -3.75
CA PHE A 440 -3.83 6.87 -2.73
C PHE A 440 -3.60 5.36 -2.66
N ASN A 441 -2.36 4.99 -2.38
CA ASN A 441 -2.03 3.70 -1.83
C ASN A 441 -1.36 3.92 -0.46
N TYR A 442 -1.70 3.10 0.54
CA TYR A 442 -0.98 3.11 1.81
C TYR A 442 -0.59 1.71 2.25
N VAL A 443 0.50 1.65 2.97
CA VAL A 443 1.05 0.45 3.59
C VAL A 443 1.43 0.77 5.03
N ILE A 444 1.05 -0.09 5.96
CA ILE A 444 1.38 0.01 7.38
C ILE A 444 1.86 -1.35 7.85
N LEU A 445 3.06 -1.39 8.46
CA LEU A 445 3.70 -2.62 8.93
C LEU A 445 4.10 -2.46 10.40
N ALA A 446 3.91 -3.53 11.18
CA ALA A 446 4.26 -3.60 12.60
C ALA A 446 4.95 -4.93 12.94
N ASN A 447 5.90 -4.90 13.86
CA ASN A 447 6.59 -6.09 14.35
C ASN A 447 5.91 -6.75 15.57
N THR A 448 4.63 -6.50 15.71
CA THR A 448 3.71 -7.12 16.68
C THR A 448 2.32 -7.23 16.06
N GLY A 449 1.63 -8.35 16.27
CA GLY A 449 0.23 -8.55 15.96
C GLY A 449 -0.64 -8.47 17.21
N SER A 450 -1.97 -8.52 17.06
CA SER A 450 -2.90 -8.56 18.17
C SER A 450 -4.12 -9.41 17.87
N ASN A 451 -4.64 -10.08 18.90
CA ASN A 451 -5.89 -10.83 18.84
C ASN A 451 -7.14 -9.95 19.09
N ASP A 452 -6.96 -8.63 19.27
CA ASP A 452 -8.09 -7.69 19.30
C ASP A 452 -8.77 -7.68 17.91
N PRO A 453 -10.07 -7.98 17.82
CA PRO A 453 -10.79 -7.98 16.54
C PRO A 453 -10.80 -6.61 15.84
N ASN A 454 -10.53 -5.54 16.56
CA ASN A 454 -10.44 -4.18 16.00
C ASN A 454 -9.03 -3.81 15.53
N PHE A 455 -8.03 -4.65 15.76
CA PHE A 455 -6.62 -4.32 15.50
C PHE A 455 -6.38 -3.85 14.05
N SER A 456 -6.82 -4.64 13.07
CA SER A 456 -6.64 -4.32 11.65
C SER A 456 -7.39 -3.03 11.25
N GLY A 457 -8.65 -2.87 11.70
CA GLY A 457 -9.41 -1.65 11.42
C GLY A 457 -8.80 -0.40 12.10
N ASN A 458 -8.26 -0.55 13.31
CA ASN A 458 -7.55 0.55 13.98
C ASN A 458 -6.22 0.88 13.30
N MET A 459 -5.56 -0.10 12.67
CA MET A 459 -4.38 0.13 11.86
C MET A 459 -4.73 0.98 10.62
N ASP A 460 -5.82 0.69 9.92
CA ASP A 460 -6.31 1.50 8.79
C ASP A 460 -6.67 2.92 9.21
N ASN A 461 -7.20 3.08 10.42
CA ASN A 461 -7.57 4.40 10.96
C ASN A 461 -6.36 5.34 11.13
N ILE A 462 -5.13 4.84 11.13
CA ILE A 462 -3.93 5.68 11.06
C ILE A 462 -3.99 6.58 9.84
N PHE A 463 -4.33 6.04 8.67
CA PHE A 463 -4.48 6.78 7.42
C PHE A 463 -5.81 7.56 7.40
N TRP A 464 -6.93 6.89 7.66
CA TRP A 464 -8.26 7.46 7.47
C TRP A 464 -8.55 8.65 8.39
N ASN A 465 -8.09 8.62 9.64
CA ASN A 465 -8.26 9.75 10.56
C ASN A 465 -7.38 10.97 10.22
N ALA A 466 -6.31 10.75 9.45
CA ALA A 466 -5.41 11.84 9.06
C ALA A 466 -5.82 12.50 7.75
N ILE A 467 -6.25 11.73 6.74
CA ILE A 467 -6.37 12.19 5.35
C ILE A 467 -7.31 13.39 5.19
N GLY A 468 -8.40 13.45 5.94
CA GLY A 468 -9.37 14.56 5.90
C GLY A 468 -8.83 15.89 6.45
N ASN A 469 -7.75 15.84 7.22
CA ASN A 469 -7.14 17.01 7.84
C ASN A 469 -5.88 17.52 7.11
N ILE A 470 -5.41 16.77 6.09
CA ILE A 470 -4.22 17.13 5.32
C ILE A 470 -4.65 18.05 4.17
N GLN A 471 -4.36 19.36 4.31
CA GLN A 471 -4.71 20.37 3.30
C GLN A 471 -3.80 20.31 2.06
N THR A 472 -2.56 19.91 2.24
CA THR A 472 -1.56 19.89 1.16
C THR A 472 -0.65 18.68 1.35
N TRP A 473 -0.43 17.94 0.27
CA TRP A 473 0.50 16.81 0.24
C TRP A 473 1.85 17.23 -0.35
N PRO A 474 2.95 16.55 0.05
CA PRO A 474 4.25 16.76 -0.56
C PRO A 474 4.19 16.57 -2.09
N GLY A 475 4.91 17.42 -2.83
CA GLY A 475 4.99 17.33 -4.29
C GLY A 475 6.14 16.47 -4.81
N TYR A 476 7.03 15.99 -3.93
CA TYR A 476 8.17 15.14 -4.28
C TYR A 476 7.76 13.68 -4.46
N ASP A 477 8.71 12.88 -4.95
CA ASP A 477 8.59 11.43 -5.10
C ASP A 477 9.81 10.74 -4.48
N LEU A 478 9.62 10.02 -3.38
CA LEU A 478 10.68 9.31 -2.67
C LEU A 478 11.06 7.96 -3.33
N PHE A 479 10.41 7.58 -4.42
CA PHE A 479 10.81 6.43 -5.23
C PHE A 479 12.03 6.73 -6.14
N GLN A 480 12.35 8.00 -6.34
CA GLN A 480 13.44 8.47 -7.22
C GLN A 480 14.82 8.42 -6.54
#